data_3e7768acce1230da7cd3077b7f0e645d
#
_entry.id   3e7768acce1230da7cd3077b7f0e645d
#
_cell.length_a   1.000
_cell.length_b   1.000
_cell.length_c   1.000
_cell.angle_alpha   90.00
_cell.angle_beta   90.00
_cell.angle_gamma   90.00
#
_symmetry.space_group_name_H-M   'P 1'
#
loop_
_entity.id
_entity.type
_entity.pdbx_description
1 polymer ?
#
loop_
_entity_poly.entity_id
_entity_poly.type
_entity_poly.pdbx_seq_one_letter_code
_entity_poly.pdbx_strand_id
1 'polypeptide(L)'
;MIRLSLIIPTYNRARQLLAALESVVRQDMPAGEWECVVVNNNSTDDTAARFAAFAARYPALNLRMVTETDPGVSYARNRGIAETSAPYMAFIDDDERINAGFIRAYVEFFDAHPDAVVAGGRIIAEYVSGRPAWMSKYSELPVANPMDFGHAVRPFPAGRVPGGGNMAFRRSATARYGGFDPSLGRVGGMLIGGEENDFFERMM
;
A
#
# COMPACT_ATOMS: atom_id res chain seq x y z
N MET A 1 15.22 14.63 5.59
CA MET A 1 14.44 14.74 4.32
C MET A 1 13.65 13.46 4.15
N ILE A 2 12.35 13.53 3.85
CA ILE A 2 11.52 12.33 3.63
C ILE A 2 11.99 11.60 2.37
N ARG A 3 12.30 10.33 2.51
CA ARG A 3 12.80 9.45 1.45
C ARG A 3 11.72 8.54 0.88
N LEU A 4 10.76 8.13 1.72
CA LEU A 4 9.64 7.28 1.31
C LEU A 4 8.34 7.78 1.94
N SER A 5 7.28 7.84 1.13
CA SER A 5 5.91 8.03 1.57
C SER A 5 5.18 6.68 1.51
N LEU A 6 4.73 6.18 2.67
CA LEU A 6 3.82 5.04 2.75
C LEU A 6 2.38 5.55 2.65
N ILE A 7 1.61 4.98 1.72
CA ILE A 7 0.23 5.39 1.44
C ILE A 7 -0.72 4.23 1.74
N ILE A 8 -1.76 4.51 2.50
CA ILE A 8 -2.76 3.52 2.93
C ILE A 8 -4.16 4.04 2.56
N PRO A 9 -4.76 3.58 1.46
CA PRO A 9 -6.18 3.83 1.19
C PRO A 9 -7.05 3.10 2.21
N THR A 10 -8.15 3.73 2.67
CA THR A 10 -9.11 3.08 3.58
C THR A 10 -10.53 3.55 3.35
N TYR A 11 -11.49 2.65 3.54
CA TYR A 11 -12.92 2.94 3.48
C TYR A 11 -13.71 2.05 4.46
N ASN A 12 -14.30 2.65 5.51
CA ASN A 12 -15.13 1.97 6.50
C ASN A 12 -14.45 0.74 7.14
N ARG A 13 -13.17 0.84 7.49
CA ARG A 13 -12.36 -0.26 8.04
C ARG A 13 -11.50 0.18 9.23
N ALA A 14 -12.08 0.97 10.13
CA ALA A 14 -11.38 1.53 11.28
C ALA A 14 -10.55 0.51 12.07
N ARG A 15 -11.11 -0.69 12.31
CA ARG A 15 -10.43 -1.75 13.07
C ARG A 15 -9.22 -2.32 12.34
N GLN A 16 -9.36 -2.59 11.04
CA GLN A 16 -8.28 -3.13 10.22
C GLN A 16 -7.16 -2.11 10.07
N LEU A 17 -7.51 -0.86 9.73
CA LEU A 17 -6.57 0.25 9.65
C LEU A 17 -5.72 0.38 10.92
N LEU A 18 -6.32 0.35 12.11
CA LEU A 18 -5.56 0.44 13.35
C LEU A 18 -4.60 -0.73 13.52
N ALA A 19 -4.99 -1.94 13.13
CA ALA A 19 -4.11 -3.11 13.18
C ALA A 19 -2.93 -2.98 12.19
N ALA A 20 -3.16 -2.42 11.00
CA ALA A 20 -2.10 -2.09 10.05
C ALA A 20 -1.15 -1.03 10.63
N LEU A 21 -1.68 0.06 11.17
CA LEU A 21 -0.91 1.16 11.76
C LEU A 21 -0.04 0.73 12.94
N GLU A 22 -0.48 -0.26 13.76
CA GLU A 22 0.36 -0.83 14.82
C GLU A 22 1.64 -1.50 14.25
N SER A 23 1.64 -1.96 13.02
CA SER A 23 2.84 -2.45 12.33
C SER A 23 3.67 -1.32 11.72
N VAL A 24 3.01 -0.27 11.24
CA VAL A 24 3.65 0.92 10.66
C VAL A 24 4.48 1.67 11.69
N VAL A 25 3.97 1.85 12.92
CA VAL A 25 4.71 2.58 13.97
C VAL A 25 5.96 1.84 14.49
N ARG A 26 6.16 0.59 14.09
CA ARG A 26 7.32 -0.25 14.46
C ARG A 26 8.43 -0.25 13.41
N GLN A 27 8.34 0.62 12.41
CA GLN A 27 9.38 0.69 11.38
C GLN A 27 10.72 1.09 11.98
N ASP A 28 11.80 0.43 11.53
CA ASP A 28 13.14 0.61 12.04
C ASP A 28 13.94 1.73 11.33
N MET A 29 13.28 2.46 10.42
CA MET A 29 13.85 3.62 9.74
C MET A 29 13.63 4.90 10.57
N PRO A 30 14.59 5.86 10.60
CA PRO A 30 14.44 7.11 11.35
C PRO A 30 13.15 7.87 11.00
N ALA A 31 12.40 8.29 12.02
CA ALA A 31 11.09 8.94 11.87
C ALA A 31 11.07 10.17 10.94
N GLY A 32 12.21 10.90 10.84
CA GLY A 32 12.34 12.06 9.94
C GLY A 32 12.63 11.73 8.48
N GLU A 33 12.74 10.43 8.12
CA GLU A 33 13.07 9.99 6.76
C GLU A 33 11.90 9.34 6.03
N TRP A 34 10.77 9.16 6.67
CA TRP A 34 9.55 8.62 6.06
C TRP A 34 8.28 9.28 6.61
N GLU A 35 7.21 9.13 5.90
CA GLU A 35 5.87 9.54 6.32
C GLU A 35 4.85 8.44 6.02
N CYS A 36 3.73 8.44 6.74
CA CYS A 36 2.57 7.62 6.42
C CYS A 36 1.36 8.51 6.18
N VAL A 37 0.78 8.38 5.00
CA VAL A 37 -0.42 9.10 4.56
C VAL A 37 -1.57 8.12 4.43
N VAL A 38 -2.51 8.18 5.36
CA VAL A 38 -3.77 7.45 5.26
C VAL A 38 -4.74 8.25 4.41
N VAL A 39 -5.29 7.66 3.37
CA VAL A 39 -6.30 8.30 2.53
C VAL A 39 -7.67 7.75 2.88
N ASN A 40 -8.45 8.54 3.60
CA ASN A 40 -9.83 8.21 3.94
C ASN A 40 -10.75 8.49 2.75
N ASN A 41 -11.17 7.44 2.07
CA ASN A 41 -12.04 7.54 0.89
C ASN A 41 -13.52 7.49 1.28
N ASN A 42 -14.04 8.58 1.84
CA ASN A 42 -15.45 8.73 2.24
C ASN A 42 -15.94 7.76 3.33
N SER A 43 -15.11 7.38 4.29
CA SER A 43 -15.61 6.58 5.42
C SER A 43 -16.72 7.30 6.18
N THR A 44 -17.76 6.55 6.50
CA THR A 44 -18.93 6.99 7.29
C THR A 44 -18.94 6.43 8.70
N ASP A 45 -18.01 5.54 9.00
CA ASP A 45 -17.76 4.98 10.34
C ASP A 45 -16.82 5.88 11.16
N ASP A 46 -16.33 5.39 12.29
CA ASP A 46 -15.43 6.12 13.18
C ASP A 46 -13.94 6.10 12.75
N THR A 47 -13.64 5.74 11.49
CA THR A 47 -12.26 5.63 10.96
C THR A 47 -11.45 6.90 11.22
N ALA A 48 -11.97 8.09 10.89
CA ALA A 48 -11.24 9.34 11.07
C ALA A 48 -10.95 9.66 12.54
N ALA A 49 -11.95 9.47 13.41
CA ALA A 49 -11.80 9.71 14.85
C ALA A 49 -10.79 8.76 15.48
N ARG A 50 -10.84 7.47 15.12
CA ARG A 50 -9.89 6.48 15.62
C ARG A 50 -8.48 6.70 15.11
N PHE A 51 -8.32 7.08 13.85
CA PHE A 51 -7.01 7.46 13.33
C PHE A 51 -6.43 8.64 14.12
N ALA A 52 -7.21 9.70 14.35
CA ALA A 52 -6.74 10.89 15.09
C ALA A 52 -6.28 10.51 16.52
N ALA A 53 -7.06 9.69 17.22
CA ALA A 53 -6.70 9.20 18.55
C ALA A 53 -5.46 8.30 18.52
N PHE A 54 -5.28 7.51 17.46
CA PHE A 54 -4.08 6.68 17.26
C PHE A 54 -2.85 7.55 17.02
N ALA A 55 -2.90 8.46 16.05
CA ALA A 55 -1.78 9.31 15.65
C ALA A 55 -1.29 10.20 16.81
N ALA A 56 -2.20 10.68 17.67
CA ALA A 56 -1.86 11.46 18.86
C ALA A 56 -0.96 10.70 19.85
N ARG A 57 -0.92 9.37 19.82
CA ARG A 57 -0.03 8.54 20.66
C ARG A 57 1.41 8.52 20.15
N TYR A 58 1.63 8.93 18.90
CA TYR A 58 2.93 8.86 18.19
C TYR A 58 3.33 10.21 17.59
N PRO A 59 3.44 11.28 18.39
CA PRO A 59 3.67 12.66 17.90
C PRO A 59 5.03 12.85 17.21
N ALA A 60 5.97 11.92 17.41
CA ALA A 60 7.29 11.94 16.76
C ALA A 60 7.27 11.37 15.34
N LEU A 61 6.19 10.67 14.94
CA LEU A 61 6.05 10.09 13.62
C LEU A 61 5.22 11.01 12.71
N ASN A 62 5.60 11.08 11.46
CA ASN A 62 4.83 11.83 10.45
C ASN A 62 3.66 10.97 9.94
N LEU A 63 2.61 10.86 10.78
CA LEU A 63 1.36 10.16 10.48
C LEU A 63 0.28 11.19 10.21
N ARG A 64 -0.32 11.18 9.02
CA ARG A 64 -1.42 12.09 8.70
C ARG A 64 -2.52 11.40 7.89
N MET A 65 -3.73 11.94 7.97
CA MET A 65 -4.87 11.48 7.19
C MET A 65 -5.33 12.61 6.27
N VAL A 66 -5.65 12.25 5.05
CA VAL A 66 -6.29 13.12 4.07
C VAL A 66 -7.60 12.49 3.61
N THR A 67 -8.55 13.30 3.15
CA THR A 67 -9.83 12.81 2.65
C THR A 67 -9.86 12.88 1.13
N GLU A 68 -10.33 11.81 0.51
CA GLU A 68 -10.70 11.74 -0.90
C GLU A 68 -12.22 11.58 -0.99
N THR A 69 -12.88 12.48 -1.71
CA THR A 69 -14.33 12.52 -1.82
C THR A 69 -14.89 11.73 -3.01
N ASP A 70 -14.08 11.50 -4.04
CA ASP A 70 -14.49 10.66 -5.15
C ASP A 70 -14.32 9.18 -4.75
N PRO A 71 -15.40 8.38 -4.81
CA PRO A 71 -15.35 7.01 -4.32
C PRO A 71 -14.56 6.10 -5.26
N GLY A 72 -13.61 5.33 -4.72
CA GLY A 72 -12.84 4.34 -5.47
C GLY A 72 -11.38 4.26 -5.05
N VAL A 73 -10.82 3.05 -5.08
CA VAL A 73 -9.43 2.81 -4.66
C VAL A 73 -8.41 3.56 -5.51
N SER A 74 -8.67 3.71 -6.82
CA SER A 74 -7.80 4.47 -7.73
C SER A 74 -7.79 5.96 -7.39
N TYR A 75 -8.93 6.55 -7.06
CA TYR A 75 -9.01 7.93 -6.56
C TYR A 75 -8.22 8.10 -5.27
N ALA A 76 -8.41 7.18 -4.32
CA ALA A 76 -7.70 7.23 -3.05
C ALA A 76 -6.17 7.10 -3.24
N ARG A 77 -5.71 6.19 -4.10
CA ARG A 77 -4.28 6.05 -4.40
C ARG A 77 -3.71 7.29 -5.09
N ASN A 78 -4.43 7.86 -6.06
CA ASN A 78 -4.03 9.09 -6.74
C ASN A 78 -3.98 10.28 -5.78
N ARG A 79 -4.94 10.38 -4.85
CA ARG A 79 -4.89 11.38 -3.80
C ARG A 79 -3.64 11.23 -2.94
N GLY A 80 -3.29 10.01 -2.52
CA GLY A 80 -2.07 9.75 -1.77
C GLY A 80 -0.80 10.15 -2.53
N ILE A 81 -0.75 9.88 -3.84
CA ILE A 81 0.35 10.33 -4.70
C ILE A 81 0.45 11.86 -4.70
N ALA A 82 -0.66 12.56 -4.86
CA ALA A 82 -0.70 14.03 -4.93
C ALA A 82 -0.30 14.70 -3.60
N GLU A 83 -0.64 14.08 -2.48
CA GLU A 83 -0.37 14.60 -1.12
C GLU A 83 1.07 14.38 -0.64
N THR A 84 1.87 13.63 -1.36
CA THR A 84 3.24 13.26 -0.97
C THR A 84 4.28 13.87 -1.89
N SER A 85 5.53 14.00 -1.44
CA SER A 85 6.63 14.53 -2.24
C SER A 85 7.92 13.71 -2.19
N ALA A 86 7.94 12.61 -1.44
CA ALA A 86 9.10 11.73 -1.35
C ALA A 86 9.48 11.14 -2.71
N PRO A 87 10.76 10.87 -2.96
CA PRO A 87 11.22 10.26 -4.21
C PRO A 87 10.70 8.83 -4.40
N TYR A 88 10.40 8.12 -3.31
CA TYR A 88 9.84 6.77 -3.32
C TYR A 88 8.47 6.75 -2.67
N MET A 89 7.56 5.99 -3.24
CA MET A 89 6.23 5.75 -2.70
C MET A 89 6.01 4.25 -2.54
N ALA A 90 5.42 3.86 -1.42
CA ALA A 90 4.98 2.49 -1.18
C ALA A 90 3.50 2.48 -0.79
N PHE A 91 2.81 1.41 -1.14
CA PHE A 91 1.39 1.21 -0.84
C PHE A 91 1.19 -0.10 -0.10
N ILE A 92 0.31 -0.07 0.87
CA ILE A 92 -0.25 -1.26 1.52
C ILE A 92 -1.77 -1.07 1.65
N ASP A 93 -2.50 -2.16 1.71
CA ASP A 93 -3.92 -2.12 2.01
C ASP A 93 -4.15 -1.94 3.53
N ASP A 94 -5.32 -1.45 3.91
CA ASP A 94 -5.67 -1.13 5.31
C ASP A 94 -5.86 -2.37 6.20
N ASP A 95 -5.85 -3.57 5.65
CA ASP A 95 -5.91 -4.84 6.34
C ASP A 95 -4.60 -5.64 6.32
N GLU A 96 -3.51 -5.01 5.86
CA GLU A 96 -2.20 -5.64 5.82
C GLU A 96 -1.28 -5.22 6.99
N ARG A 97 -0.34 -6.07 7.31
CA ARG A 97 0.70 -5.82 8.30
C ARG A 97 2.07 -5.95 7.68
N ILE A 98 2.94 -5.01 7.99
CA ILE A 98 4.30 -4.95 7.48
C ILE A 98 5.32 -5.28 8.57
N ASN A 99 6.44 -5.89 8.18
CA ASN A 99 7.55 -6.10 9.11
C ASN A 99 8.30 -4.78 9.39
N ALA A 100 9.13 -4.76 10.43
CA ALA A 100 9.85 -3.55 10.87
C ALA A 100 10.80 -2.99 9.80
N GLY A 101 11.35 -3.84 8.93
CA GLY A 101 12.27 -3.44 7.87
C GLY A 101 11.61 -3.05 6.55
N PHE A 102 10.29 -2.98 6.45
CA PHE A 102 9.58 -2.77 5.19
C PHE A 102 9.98 -1.47 4.48
N ILE A 103 9.93 -0.35 5.17
CA ILE A 103 10.25 0.97 4.60
C ILE A 103 11.73 1.02 4.22
N ARG A 104 12.62 0.58 5.11
CA ARG A 104 14.05 0.53 4.87
C ARG A 104 14.39 -0.31 3.64
N ALA A 105 13.79 -1.49 3.51
CA ALA A 105 14.05 -2.38 2.39
C ALA A 105 13.73 -1.74 1.03
N TYR A 106 12.64 -1.01 0.90
CA TYR A 106 12.32 -0.30 -0.34
C TYR A 106 13.27 0.87 -0.60
N VAL A 107 13.65 1.62 0.41
CA VAL A 107 14.61 2.72 0.27
C VAL A 107 15.96 2.19 -0.19
N GLU A 108 16.50 1.17 0.49
CA GLU A 108 17.77 0.53 0.14
C GLU A 108 17.73 -0.12 -1.25
N PHE A 109 16.60 -0.76 -1.59
CA PHE A 109 16.41 -1.35 -2.92
C PHE A 109 16.52 -0.30 -4.02
N PHE A 110 15.77 0.79 -3.92
CA PHE A 110 15.80 1.84 -4.95
C PHE A 110 17.12 2.58 -5.01
N ASP A 111 17.83 2.74 -3.90
CA ASP A 111 19.16 3.32 -3.90
C ASP A 111 20.20 2.43 -4.60
N ALA A 112 20.11 1.12 -4.37
CA ALA A 112 21.00 0.14 -4.97
C ALA A 112 20.68 -0.15 -6.46
N HIS A 113 19.43 0.12 -6.88
CA HIS A 113 18.94 -0.18 -8.23
C HIS A 113 18.36 1.07 -8.90
N PRO A 114 19.18 2.02 -9.37
CA PRO A 114 18.72 3.30 -9.93
C PRO A 114 17.82 3.12 -11.17
N ASP A 115 17.99 2.04 -11.92
CA ASP A 115 17.20 1.72 -13.12
C ASP A 115 15.85 1.08 -12.79
N ALA A 116 15.66 0.58 -11.56
CA ALA A 116 14.39 0.00 -11.14
C ALA A 116 13.36 1.12 -10.91
N VAL A 117 12.26 1.05 -11.63
CA VAL A 117 11.14 2.01 -11.54
C VAL A 117 10.10 1.54 -10.52
N VAL A 118 9.89 0.24 -10.44
CA VAL A 118 8.84 -0.44 -9.64
C VAL A 118 9.48 -1.56 -8.83
N ALA A 119 8.93 -1.82 -7.65
CA ALA A 119 9.26 -2.97 -6.81
C ALA A 119 8.00 -3.51 -6.13
N GLY A 120 8.04 -4.77 -5.73
CA GLY A 120 7.01 -5.39 -4.93
C GLY A 120 7.62 -6.44 -4.01
N GLY A 121 6.98 -6.69 -2.88
CA GLY A 121 7.45 -7.62 -1.89
C GLY A 121 6.56 -8.87 -1.75
N ARG A 122 6.94 -9.74 -0.83
CA ARG A 122 6.15 -10.93 -0.48
C ARG A 122 4.84 -10.51 0.18
N ILE A 123 3.77 -11.21 -0.18
CA ILE A 123 2.46 -11.13 0.47
C ILE A 123 2.15 -12.52 1.02
N ILE A 124 1.97 -12.61 2.33
CA ILE A 124 1.69 -13.86 3.03
C ILE A 124 0.29 -13.78 3.63
N ALA A 125 -0.55 -14.78 3.31
CA ALA A 125 -1.88 -14.85 3.88
C ALA A 125 -1.82 -15.09 5.40
N GLU A 126 -2.48 -14.22 6.17
CA GLU A 126 -2.66 -14.38 7.62
C GLU A 126 -4.12 -14.77 7.92
N TYR A 127 -4.30 -15.85 8.63
CA TYR A 127 -5.62 -16.36 9.02
C TYR A 127 -5.90 -16.04 10.49
N VAL A 128 -6.59 -14.94 10.75
CA VAL A 128 -6.87 -14.45 12.12
C VAL A 128 -7.58 -15.49 12.99
N SER A 129 -8.47 -16.29 12.40
CA SER A 129 -9.24 -17.36 13.10
C SER A 129 -8.79 -18.77 12.71
N GLY A 130 -7.58 -18.91 12.16
CA GLY A 130 -7.08 -20.15 11.59
C GLY A 130 -7.54 -20.36 10.15
N ARG A 131 -6.76 -21.13 9.39
CA ARG A 131 -7.07 -21.42 7.98
C ARG A 131 -8.34 -22.26 7.88
N PRO A 132 -9.39 -21.82 7.15
CA PRO A 132 -10.60 -22.59 6.98
C PRO A 132 -10.34 -23.97 6.34
N ALA A 133 -11.00 -25.02 6.86
CA ALA A 133 -10.79 -26.39 6.36
C ALA A 133 -11.18 -26.57 4.87
N TRP A 134 -12.11 -25.73 4.37
CA TRP A 134 -12.53 -25.75 2.96
C TRP A 134 -11.56 -25.05 2.02
N MET A 135 -10.60 -24.26 2.55
CA MET A 135 -9.72 -23.44 1.74
C MET A 135 -8.60 -24.28 1.13
N SER A 136 -8.65 -24.46 -0.18
CA SER A 136 -7.59 -25.07 -0.98
C SER A 136 -6.59 -24.00 -1.42
N LYS A 137 -5.43 -24.41 -1.96
CA LYS A 137 -4.48 -23.49 -2.58
C LYS A 137 -5.06 -22.72 -3.79
N TYR A 138 -6.09 -23.27 -4.43
CA TYR A 138 -6.74 -22.65 -5.59
C TYR A 138 -7.76 -21.59 -5.17
N SER A 139 -8.49 -21.81 -4.06
CA SER A 139 -9.42 -20.82 -3.53
C SER A 139 -8.71 -19.73 -2.69
N GLU A 140 -7.50 -19.98 -2.23
CA GLU A 140 -6.69 -19.01 -1.51
C GLU A 140 -6.22 -17.85 -2.41
N LEU A 141 -5.81 -18.15 -3.65
CA LEU A 141 -5.34 -17.15 -4.60
C LEU A 141 -6.32 -15.99 -4.81
N PRO A 142 -7.60 -16.20 -5.16
CA PRO A 142 -8.53 -15.10 -5.38
C PRO A 142 -8.96 -14.39 -4.09
N VAL A 143 -8.74 -14.99 -2.91
CA VAL A 143 -9.17 -14.42 -1.62
C VAL A 143 -8.07 -13.64 -0.95
N ALA A 144 -6.87 -14.20 -0.86
CA ALA A 144 -5.75 -13.62 -0.12
C ALA A 144 -4.58 -13.18 -1.02
N ASN A 145 -4.63 -13.52 -2.31
CA ASN A 145 -3.62 -13.20 -3.31
C ASN A 145 -2.17 -13.29 -2.79
N PRO A 146 -1.77 -14.40 -2.15
CA PRO A 146 -0.42 -14.53 -1.64
C PRO A 146 0.59 -14.46 -2.78
N MET A 147 1.68 -13.74 -2.55
CA MET A 147 2.74 -13.55 -3.54
C MET A 147 4.09 -13.88 -2.90
N ASP A 148 4.73 -14.93 -3.36
CA ASP A 148 6.06 -15.33 -2.90
C ASP A 148 6.90 -15.83 -4.06
N PHE A 149 7.89 -15.05 -4.46
CA PHE A 149 8.86 -15.40 -5.49
C PHE A 149 10.24 -15.75 -4.91
N GLY A 150 10.32 -16.06 -3.60
CA GLY A 150 11.55 -16.41 -2.89
C GLY A 150 12.26 -15.19 -2.29
N HIS A 151 13.50 -15.41 -1.83
CA HIS A 151 14.23 -14.42 -1.03
C HIS A 151 15.15 -13.51 -1.87
N ALA A 152 15.49 -13.92 -3.09
CA ALA A 152 16.40 -13.15 -3.93
C ALA A 152 15.66 -12.01 -4.64
N VAL A 153 16.32 -10.85 -4.72
CA VAL A 153 15.87 -9.75 -5.60
C VAL A 153 15.99 -10.22 -7.05
N ARG A 154 14.90 -10.11 -7.80
CA ARG A 154 14.82 -10.53 -9.19
C ARG A 154 13.70 -9.79 -9.92
N PRO A 155 13.73 -9.72 -11.25
CA PRO A 155 12.60 -9.22 -12.03
C PRO A 155 11.31 -10.03 -11.74
N PHE A 156 10.15 -9.37 -11.81
CA PHE A 156 8.88 -10.08 -11.77
C PHE A 156 8.77 -11.07 -12.95
N PRO A 157 8.17 -12.24 -12.73
CA PRO A 157 7.88 -13.15 -13.83
C PRO A 157 7.02 -12.48 -14.91
N ALA A 158 7.19 -12.88 -16.17
CA ALA A 158 6.40 -12.35 -17.29
C ALA A 158 4.89 -12.41 -16.99
N GLY A 159 4.17 -11.32 -17.24
CA GLY A 159 2.74 -11.20 -16.96
C GLY A 159 2.37 -11.10 -15.48
N ARG A 160 3.34 -10.83 -14.60
CA ARG A 160 3.09 -10.58 -13.18
C ARG A 160 3.51 -9.17 -12.82
N VAL A 161 2.72 -8.53 -11.98
CA VAL A 161 2.96 -7.20 -11.42
C VAL A 161 2.92 -7.25 -9.90
N PRO A 162 3.45 -6.25 -9.20
CA PRO A 162 3.25 -6.12 -7.76
C PRO A 162 1.77 -6.10 -7.39
N GLY A 163 1.41 -6.76 -6.29
CA GLY A 163 0.04 -6.67 -5.74
C GLY A 163 -0.18 -5.34 -5.01
N GLY A 164 -1.43 -4.86 -5.03
CA GLY A 164 -1.83 -3.57 -4.43
C GLY A 164 -1.45 -3.39 -2.96
N GLY A 165 -1.43 -4.48 -2.22
CA GLY A 165 -1.06 -4.48 -0.80
C GLY A 165 0.44 -4.48 -0.52
N ASN A 166 1.31 -4.66 -1.52
CA ASN A 166 2.76 -4.57 -1.33
C ASN A 166 3.46 -4.13 -2.61
N MET A 167 3.28 -2.88 -2.98
CA MET A 167 3.89 -2.27 -4.15
C MET A 167 4.63 -0.98 -3.79
N ALA A 168 5.71 -0.70 -4.51
CA ALA A 168 6.43 0.55 -4.41
C ALA A 168 6.95 0.99 -5.78
N PHE A 169 7.11 2.29 -5.97
CA PHE A 169 7.65 2.86 -7.21
C PHE A 169 8.30 4.22 -6.99
N ARG A 170 9.13 4.62 -7.95
CA ARG A 170 9.70 5.96 -7.97
C ARG A 170 8.63 6.97 -8.34
N ARG A 171 8.63 8.13 -7.70
CA ARG A 171 7.75 9.25 -8.05
C ARG A 171 7.84 9.64 -9.52
N SER A 172 9.02 9.56 -10.12
CA SER A 172 9.22 9.85 -11.55
C SER A 172 8.35 9.00 -12.47
N ALA A 173 7.93 7.82 -12.02
CA ALA A 173 7.02 6.96 -12.77
C ALA A 173 5.65 7.62 -12.99
N THR A 174 5.08 8.22 -11.95
CA THR A 174 3.77 8.90 -12.07
C THR A 174 3.82 10.14 -12.94
N ALA A 175 4.96 10.86 -12.96
CA ALA A 175 5.16 11.99 -13.85
C ALA A 175 5.23 11.56 -15.33
N ARG A 176 5.74 10.35 -15.60
CA ARG A 176 5.91 9.82 -16.97
C ARG A 176 4.69 9.06 -17.46
N TYR A 177 4.08 8.23 -16.62
CA TYR A 177 3.06 7.25 -17.00
C TYR A 177 1.66 7.58 -16.46
N GLY A 178 1.52 8.67 -15.69
CA GLY A 178 0.28 9.04 -15.01
C GLY A 178 0.04 8.28 -13.72
N GLY A 179 -1.14 8.47 -13.12
CA GLY A 179 -1.61 7.76 -11.94
C GLY A 179 -2.40 6.50 -12.27
N PHE A 180 -3.13 5.99 -11.27
CA PHE A 180 -4.09 4.89 -11.43
C PHE A 180 -5.31 5.36 -12.22
N ASP A 181 -5.84 4.53 -13.13
CA ASP A 181 -7.05 4.85 -13.89
C ASP A 181 -8.29 4.79 -12.97
N PRO A 182 -9.02 5.91 -12.78
CA PRO A 182 -10.20 5.93 -11.93
C PRO A 182 -11.40 5.12 -12.46
N SER A 183 -11.38 4.72 -13.73
CA SER A 183 -12.39 3.80 -14.29
C SER A 183 -12.20 2.35 -13.85
N LEU A 184 -11.02 2.04 -13.30
CA LEU A 184 -10.63 0.73 -12.77
C LEU A 184 -10.54 0.76 -11.24
N GLY A 185 -10.60 -0.41 -10.64
CA GLY A 185 -10.54 -0.56 -9.20
C GLY A 185 -11.91 -0.66 -8.54
N ARG A 186 -11.91 -1.06 -7.28
CA ARG A 186 -13.14 -1.27 -6.51
C ARG A 186 -13.82 0.06 -6.19
N VAL A 187 -15.12 0.15 -6.51
CA VAL A 187 -15.97 1.31 -6.15
C VAL A 187 -17.25 0.78 -5.51
N GLY A 188 -17.47 1.05 -4.23
CA GLY A 188 -18.66 0.61 -3.52
C GLY A 188 -18.84 -0.91 -3.59
N GLY A 189 -19.98 -1.37 -4.14
CA GLY A 189 -20.28 -2.79 -4.34
C GLY A 189 -19.74 -3.39 -5.65
N MET A 190 -19.11 -2.60 -6.53
CA MET A 190 -18.51 -3.10 -7.76
C MET A 190 -17.10 -3.62 -7.50
N LEU A 191 -16.88 -4.88 -7.85
CA LEU A 191 -15.60 -5.58 -7.67
C LEU A 191 -14.78 -5.60 -8.98
N ILE A 192 -14.74 -4.48 -9.69
CA ILE A 192 -13.87 -4.32 -10.85
C ILE A 192 -12.45 -4.14 -10.30
N GLY A 193 -11.55 -5.02 -10.68
CA GLY A 193 -10.12 -4.90 -10.38
C GLY A 193 -9.34 -4.51 -11.62
N GLY A 194 -8.00 -4.61 -11.54
CA GLY A 194 -7.11 -4.44 -12.69
C GLY A 194 -6.39 -3.09 -12.73
N GLU A 195 -6.63 -2.22 -11.75
CA GLU A 195 -5.99 -0.91 -11.66
C GLU A 195 -4.47 -1.00 -11.48
N GLU A 196 -4.01 -2.01 -10.73
CA GLU A 196 -2.57 -2.27 -10.60
C GLU A 196 -1.98 -2.81 -11.90
N ASN A 197 -2.67 -3.74 -12.56
CA ASN A 197 -2.21 -4.29 -13.82
C ASN A 197 -2.06 -3.19 -14.87
N ASP A 198 -3.10 -2.37 -15.08
CA ASP A 198 -3.05 -1.23 -16.01
C ASP A 198 -1.89 -0.28 -15.66
N PHE A 199 -1.77 0.08 -14.38
CA PHE A 199 -0.74 1.02 -13.93
C PHE A 199 0.66 0.50 -14.20
N PHE A 200 0.95 -0.76 -13.88
CA PHE A 200 2.28 -1.32 -14.08
C PHE A 200 2.56 -1.74 -15.53
N GLU A 201 1.56 -2.17 -16.29
CA GLU A 201 1.73 -2.46 -17.72
C GLU A 201 2.13 -1.21 -18.52
N ARG A 202 1.65 -0.02 -18.12
CA ARG A 202 2.11 1.24 -18.73
C ARG A 202 3.57 1.58 -18.45
N MET A 203 4.21 0.93 -17.48
CA MET A 203 5.61 1.14 -17.07
C MET A 203 6.58 0.10 -17.64
N MET A 204 6.06 -1.01 -18.15
CA MET A 204 6.85 -2.10 -18.76
C MET A 204 7.03 -1.94 -20.27
#